data_a7256a0b4894ffdcd3d4edd6abb17762
#
_entry.id   a7256a0b4894ffdcd3d4edd6abb17762
#
_cell.length_a   1.000
_cell.length_b   1.000
_cell.length_c   1.000
_cell.angle_alpha   90.00
_cell.angle_beta   90.00
_cell.angle_gamma   90.00
#
_symmetry.space_group_name_H-M   'P 1'
#
loop_
_entity.id
_entity.type
_entity.pdbx_description
1 polymer ?
#
loop_
_entity_poly.entity_id
_entity_poly.type
_entity_poly.pdbx_seq_one_letter_code
_entity_poly.pdbx_strand_id
1 'polypeptide(L)'
;MALAGLELLQAIRNDDIDRARALLTRHPGVESVSLRTACAAGDLAAVRAYLARDTALATHTIPPDHTWPLIYACFTELKRCRGVSDEDQAQLVRALLDAGADANSSFRVGDGEGIIPALYFPSRAGNVAVARVLLEYGAHPTDGESLYHAAQHDEREVLQLLVEHGADVSRGPVEGGSTPLYFLASHQVTNPIAPKVVRGIEWLLDHGADPTLPLTVIGDGQAEWQVGETPLHRAAANGYGVEILAHLMACGADVNAERRNGATPYTLAVRSGHAVGAAWLVRNGADRSRVTPTDRLLGACLTADADRARAIVSEYPESVASLSEVDAGALLQAIVDDKHDAVRLMLALGWPLASQSPWGGTALHWAAWHAQPSLVQALIEQGAPVNVRDTRYGSSPIAWAAHGSRYSQKGSDDDYVAIVEMLLDAGATRDEAINRWQESPESMAQPAVVAALRARGFVADDR
;
A
#
# COMPACT_ATOMS: atom_id res chain seq x y z
N MET A 1 -7.55 4.24 33.62
CA MET A 1 -6.72 5.32 33.03
C MET A 1 -5.47 4.76 32.34
N ALA A 2 -4.60 4.00 33.00
CA ALA A 2 -3.39 3.46 32.34
C ALA A 2 -3.70 2.58 31.12
N LEU A 3 -4.68 1.66 31.22
CA LEU A 3 -5.10 0.82 30.09
C LEU A 3 -5.67 1.67 28.94
N ALA A 4 -6.54 2.64 29.25
CA ALA A 4 -7.08 3.55 28.23
C ALA A 4 -5.97 4.39 27.54
N GLY A 5 -4.91 4.74 28.28
CA GLY A 5 -3.74 5.40 27.72
C GLY A 5 -2.99 4.51 26.71
N LEU A 6 -2.82 3.23 27.01
CA LEU A 6 -2.21 2.27 26.07
C LEU A 6 -3.09 2.06 24.83
N GLU A 7 -4.40 1.95 24.99
CA GLU A 7 -5.35 1.84 23.87
C GLU A 7 -5.33 3.09 22.99
N LEU A 8 -5.21 4.29 23.58
CA LEU A 8 -5.07 5.54 22.83
C LEU A 8 -3.79 5.56 21.99
N LEU A 9 -2.65 5.20 22.57
CA LEU A 9 -1.39 5.13 21.84
C LEU A 9 -1.42 4.08 20.72
N GLN A 10 -2.06 2.95 20.96
CA GLN A 10 -2.25 1.91 19.93
C GLN A 10 -3.14 2.39 18.78
N ALA A 11 -4.26 3.06 19.08
CA ALA A 11 -5.15 3.61 18.05
C ALA A 11 -4.40 4.62 17.17
N ILE A 12 -3.59 5.50 17.76
CA ILE A 12 -2.77 6.47 17.02
C ILE A 12 -1.74 5.78 16.13
N ARG A 13 -1.05 4.76 16.63
CA ARG A 13 -0.07 4.00 15.83
C ARG A 13 -0.69 3.28 14.63
N ASN A 14 -1.93 2.87 14.77
CA ASN A 14 -2.71 2.23 13.71
C ASN A 14 -3.40 3.24 12.77
N ASP A 15 -3.14 4.54 12.92
CA ASP A 15 -3.81 5.64 12.20
C ASP A 15 -5.35 5.62 12.37
N ASP A 16 -5.85 5.01 13.46
CA ASP A 16 -7.27 4.92 13.80
C ASP A 16 -7.70 6.16 14.60
N ILE A 17 -7.85 7.27 13.88
CA ILE A 17 -8.16 8.58 14.47
C ILE A 17 -9.54 8.59 15.12
N ASP A 18 -10.52 7.90 14.59
CA ASP A 18 -11.88 7.84 15.15
C ASP A 18 -11.90 7.11 16.49
N ARG A 19 -11.20 6.00 16.59
CA ARG A 19 -11.01 5.26 17.84
C ARG A 19 -10.25 6.11 18.86
N ALA A 20 -9.18 6.80 18.45
CA ALA A 20 -8.42 7.69 19.33
C ALA A 20 -9.31 8.81 19.90
N ARG A 21 -10.14 9.45 19.07
CA ARG A 21 -11.12 10.47 19.49
C ARG A 21 -12.16 9.91 20.46
N ALA A 22 -12.70 8.73 20.17
CA ALA A 22 -13.67 8.05 21.03
C ALA A 22 -13.08 7.75 22.41
N LEU A 23 -11.82 7.32 22.50
CA LEU A 23 -11.11 7.06 23.75
C LEU A 23 -10.91 8.34 24.56
N LEU A 24 -10.48 9.44 23.92
CA LEU A 24 -10.34 10.74 24.56
C LEU A 24 -11.67 11.28 25.12
N THR A 25 -12.77 11.06 24.39
CA THR A 25 -14.11 11.46 24.84
C THR A 25 -14.61 10.59 26.01
N ARG A 26 -14.37 9.29 25.96
CA ARG A 26 -14.84 8.31 26.96
C ARG A 26 -14.05 8.40 28.27
N HIS A 27 -12.78 8.76 28.20
CA HIS A 27 -11.86 8.79 29.33
C HIS A 27 -11.18 10.17 29.48
N PRO A 28 -11.91 11.22 29.91
CA PRO A 28 -11.33 12.54 30.15
C PRO A 28 -10.13 12.46 31.10
N GLY A 29 -9.02 13.12 30.73
CA GLY A 29 -7.76 13.07 31.47
C GLY A 29 -6.79 11.95 31.05
N VAL A 30 -7.18 11.07 30.12
CA VAL A 30 -6.28 10.02 29.59
C VAL A 30 -5.06 10.64 28.88
N GLU A 31 -5.22 11.82 28.30
CA GLU A 31 -4.16 12.60 27.68
C GLU A 31 -3.01 12.98 28.66
N SER A 32 -3.31 13.09 29.94
CA SER A 32 -2.33 13.52 30.98
C SER A 32 -1.75 12.34 31.79
N VAL A 33 -2.04 11.08 31.41
CA VAL A 33 -1.60 9.89 32.18
C VAL A 33 -0.09 9.63 32.06
N SER A 34 0.51 10.03 30.95
CA SER A 34 1.95 9.87 30.69
C SER A 34 2.45 10.95 29.73
N LEU A 35 3.78 11.12 29.65
CA LEU A 35 4.38 12.01 28.66
C LEU A 35 3.94 11.63 27.23
N ARG A 36 3.90 10.34 26.89
CA ARG A 36 3.50 9.87 25.55
C ARG A 36 2.05 10.21 25.21
N THR A 37 1.12 10.02 26.16
CA THR A 37 -0.29 10.39 25.92
C THR A 37 -0.46 11.90 25.81
N ALA A 38 0.30 12.69 26.55
CA ALA A 38 0.33 14.15 26.43
C ALA A 38 0.88 14.58 25.05
N CYS A 39 1.97 13.96 24.59
CA CYS A 39 2.52 14.19 23.25
C CYS A 39 1.50 13.83 22.15
N ALA A 40 0.88 12.68 22.26
CA ALA A 40 -0.12 12.19 21.33
C ALA A 40 -1.35 13.11 21.22
N ALA A 41 -1.81 13.60 22.35
CA ALA A 41 -2.97 14.49 22.46
C ALA A 41 -2.68 15.96 22.13
N GLY A 42 -1.42 16.37 22.06
CA GLY A 42 -1.02 17.77 21.82
C GLY A 42 -1.10 18.66 23.07
N ASP A 43 -1.02 18.09 24.28
CA ASP A 43 -1.06 18.83 25.53
C ASP A 43 0.34 19.37 25.91
N LEU A 44 0.68 20.53 25.37
CA LEU A 44 1.97 21.22 25.64
C LEU A 44 2.19 21.52 27.14
N ALA A 45 1.14 21.85 27.87
CA ALA A 45 1.26 22.15 29.28
C ALA A 45 1.66 20.93 30.11
N ALA A 46 0.99 19.80 29.86
CA ALA A 46 1.35 18.52 30.48
C ALA A 46 2.75 18.06 30.06
N VAL A 47 3.12 18.19 28.78
CA VAL A 47 4.47 17.83 28.29
C VAL A 47 5.52 18.63 29.05
N ARG A 48 5.38 19.96 29.15
CA ARG A 48 6.31 20.82 29.91
C ARG A 48 6.37 20.43 31.39
N ALA A 49 5.24 20.09 32.01
CA ALA A 49 5.19 19.66 33.39
C ALA A 49 5.93 18.33 33.63
N TYR A 50 5.84 17.38 32.71
CA TYR A 50 6.61 16.13 32.77
C TYR A 50 8.11 16.39 32.62
N LEU A 51 8.52 17.17 31.61
CA LEU A 51 9.92 17.47 31.34
C LEU A 51 10.58 18.31 32.44
N ALA A 52 9.82 19.19 33.12
CA ALA A 52 10.32 19.95 34.28
C ALA A 52 10.62 19.04 35.48
N ARG A 53 9.99 17.90 35.61
CA ARG A 53 10.27 16.92 36.68
C ARG A 53 11.45 16.02 36.32
N ASP A 54 11.53 15.60 35.07
CA ASP A 54 12.58 14.70 34.58
C ASP A 54 12.73 14.86 33.07
N THR A 55 13.81 15.50 32.63
CA THR A 55 14.12 15.66 31.19
C THR A 55 14.45 14.35 30.51
N ALA A 56 14.95 13.33 31.25
CA ALA A 56 15.27 12.03 30.68
C ALA A 56 14.05 11.30 30.10
N LEU A 57 12.82 11.68 30.51
CA LEU A 57 11.60 11.14 29.95
C LEU A 57 11.49 11.36 28.42
N ALA A 58 12.12 12.41 27.86
CA ALA A 58 12.14 12.67 26.43
C ALA A 58 12.88 11.60 25.63
N THR A 59 13.85 10.95 26.27
CA THR A 59 14.76 9.95 25.66
C THR A 59 14.49 8.51 26.12
N HIS A 60 13.37 8.26 26.80
CA HIS A 60 13.03 6.91 27.26
C HIS A 60 11.91 6.29 26.45
N THR A 61 12.12 5.08 25.99
CA THR A 61 11.06 4.20 25.48
C THR A 61 10.56 3.27 26.60
N ILE A 62 9.28 2.96 26.61
CA ILE A 62 8.66 2.09 27.61
C ILE A 62 7.90 0.97 26.90
N PRO A 63 8.02 -0.32 27.38
CA PRO A 63 7.19 -1.40 26.86
C PRO A 63 5.69 -1.08 26.94
N PRO A 64 4.83 -1.68 26.09
CA PRO A 64 5.18 -2.77 25.16
C PRO A 64 5.71 -2.29 23.81
N ASP A 65 5.52 -1.04 23.43
CA ASP A 65 5.71 -0.58 22.05
C ASP A 65 7.08 0.05 21.76
N HIS A 66 7.86 0.36 22.80
CA HIS A 66 9.17 1.01 22.69
C HIS A 66 9.23 2.26 21.78
N THR A 67 8.07 2.92 21.56
CA THR A 67 8.01 4.13 20.73
C THR A 67 8.42 5.36 21.51
N TRP A 68 9.21 6.24 20.88
CA TRP A 68 9.72 7.48 21.47
C TRP A 68 8.60 8.52 21.66
N PRO A 69 8.63 9.34 22.73
CA PRO A 69 7.66 10.42 22.91
C PRO A 69 7.59 11.38 21.71
N LEU A 70 8.75 11.66 21.07
CA LEU A 70 8.84 12.53 19.89
C LEU A 70 8.00 12.01 18.72
N ILE A 71 7.96 10.70 18.50
CA ILE A 71 7.12 10.11 17.43
C ILE A 71 5.65 10.48 17.67
N TYR A 72 5.13 10.27 18.89
CA TYR A 72 3.75 10.65 19.21
C TYR A 72 3.50 12.16 19.08
N ALA A 73 4.52 12.98 19.37
CA ALA A 73 4.44 14.42 19.18
C ALA A 73 4.30 14.82 17.70
N CYS A 74 4.89 14.04 16.78
CA CYS A 74 4.89 14.31 15.35
C CYS A 74 3.60 13.89 14.63
N PHE A 75 2.80 12.96 15.16
CA PHE A 75 1.49 12.62 14.58
C PHE A 75 0.59 13.87 14.55
N THR A 76 0.12 14.29 13.37
CA THR A 76 -0.56 15.58 13.18
C THR A 76 -2.08 15.48 13.19
N GLU A 77 -2.66 14.47 12.55
CA GLU A 77 -4.09 14.36 12.28
C GLU A 77 -4.97 14.46 13.54
N LEU A 78 -4.67 13.67 14.59
CA LEU A 78 -5.44 13.73 15.83
C LEU A 78 -5.38 15.13 16.49
N LYS A 79 -4.22 15.79 16.43
CA LYS A 79 -4.02 17.12 17.02
C LYS A 79 -4.85 18.17 16.29
N ARG A 80 -4.87 18.13 14.95
CA ARG A 80 -5.73 19.01 14.14
C ARG A 80 -7.21 18.78 14.46
N CYS A 81 -7.66 17.54 14.62
CA CYS A 81 -9.03 17.21 15.04
C CYS A 81 -9.38 17.77 16.44
N ARG A 82 -8.38 18.02 17.28
CA ARG A 82 -8.54 18.62 18.63
C ARG A 82 -8.39 20.14 18.63
N GLY A 83 -8.13 20.77 17.49
CA GLY A 83 -7.93 22.20 17.36
C GLY A 83 -6.54 22.68 17.84
N VAL A 84 -5.56 21.76 17.95
CA VAL A 84 -4.16 22.13 18.19
C VAL A 84 -3.60 22.71 16.90
N SER A 85 -3.07 23.92 16.96
CA SER A 85 -2.43 24.55 15.79
C SER A 85 -1.10 23.87 15.45
N ASP A 86 -0.69 23.96 14.18
CA ASP A 86 0.61 23.45 13.74
C ASP A 86 1.77 24.12 14.50
N GLU A 87 1.62 25.39 14.89
CA GLU A 87 2.60 26.12 15.69
C GLU A 87 2.66 25.62 17.14
N ASP A 88 1.50 25.34 17.78
CA ASP A 88 1.49 24.75 19.11
C ASP A 88 2.09 23.36 19.12
N GLN A 89 1.83 22.59 18.09
CA GLN A 89 2.48 21.27 17.89
C GLN A 89 4.00 21.42 17.72
N ALA A 90 4.46 22.41 16.96
CA ALA A 90 5.89 22.70 16.79
C ALA A 90 6.56 23.08 18.12
N GLN A 91 5.89 23.88 18.96
CA GLN A 91 6.38 24.19 20.30
C GLN A 91 6.49 22.95 21.21
N LEU A 92 5.55 22.01 21.08
CA LEU A 92 5.58 20.75 21.80
C LEU A 92 6.77 19.88 21.35
N VAL A 93 6.98 19.76 20.04
CA VAL A 93 8.12 19.03 19.44
C VAL A 93 9.44 19.69 19.89
N ARG A 94 9.54 21.02 19.83
CA ARG A 94 10.72 21.77 20.29
C ARG A 94 11.03 21.49 21.77
N ALA A 95 10.02 21.44 22.63
CA ALA A 95 10.23 21.17 24.06
C ALA A 95 10.84 19.78 24.32
N LEU A 96 10.48 18.77 23.52
CA LEU A 96 11.09 17.43 23.59
C LEU A 96 12.54 17.43 23.07
N LEU A 97 12.79 18.13 21.97
CA LEU A 97 14.13 18.24 21.38
C LEU A 97 15.08 19.03 22.30
N ASP A 98 14.62 20.11 22.93
CA ASP A 98 15.36 20.85 23.96
C ASP A 98 15.70 19.99 25.19
N ALA A 99 14.84 18.99 25.48
CA ALA A 99 15.06 18.02 26.56
C ALA A 99 15.96 16.84 26.12
N GLY A 100 16.50 16.85 24.89
CA GLY A 100 17.46 15.88 24.40
C GLY A 100 16.86 14.74 23.55
N ALA A 101 15.58 14.83 23.12
CA ALA A 101 15.05 13.87 22.16
C ALA A 101 15.83 13.93 20.84
N ASP A 102 16.02 12.78 20.20
CA ASP A 102 16.71 12.70 18.91
C ASP A 102 15.73 13.01 17.76
N ALA A 103 16.02 14.05 16.98
CA ALA A 103 15.23 14.45 15.82
C ALA A 103 15.14 13.34 14.74
N ASN A 104 16.08 12.38 14.74
CA ASN A 104 16.10 11.20 13.87
C ASN A 104 15.42 9.98 14.51
N SER A 105 14.67 10.16 15.60
CA SER A 105 13.86 9.09 16.17
C SER A 105 12.96 8.47 15.13
N SER A 106 12.79 7.15 15.21
CA SER A 106 11.95 6.38 14.29
C SER A 106 11.22 5.28 15.03
N PHE A 107 10.22 4.68 14.41
CA PHE A 107 9.59 3.46 14.93
C PHE A 107 9.41 2.43 13.82
N ARG A 108 9.28 1.16 14.22
CA ARG A 108 9.04 0.04 13.30
C ARG A 108 7.55 -0.21 13.12
N VAL A 109 7.14 -0.48 11.88
CA VAL A 109 5.75 -0.83 11.56
C VAL A 109 5.63 -2.35 11.43
N GLY A 110 4.78 -2.95 12.28
CA GLY A 110 4.55 -4.40 12.27
C GLY A 110 5.81 -5.22 12.58
N ASP A 111 5.83 -6.45 12.05
CA ASP A 111 6.96 -7.37 12.17
C ASP A 111 7.99 -7.18 11.03
N GLY A 112 7.80 -6.17 10.18
CA GLY A 112 8.61 -5.88 9.00
C GLY A 112 9.83 -5.01 9.27
N GLU A 113 10.62 -4.78 8.21
CA GLU A 113 11.80 -3.92 8.25
C GLU A 113 11.48 -2.42 8.07
N GLY A 114 10.19 -2.07 7.89
CA GLY A 114 9.76 -0.69 7.69
C GLY A 114 10.07 0.21 8.88
N ILE A 115 10.92 1.22 8.67
CA ILE A 115 11.29 2.22 9.67
C ILE A 115 10.68 3.55 9.27
N ILE A 116 9.83 4.11 10.12
CA ILE A 116 9.19 5.41 9.89
C ILE A 116 9.87 6.48 10.75
N PRO A 117 10.57 7.45 10.15
CA PRO A 117 11.24 8.53 10.87
C PRO A 117 10.23 9.59 11.37
N ALA A 118 10.62 10.36 12.38
CA ALA A 118 9.79 11.42 12.96
C ALA A 118 9.36 12.47 11.92
N LEU A 119 10.25 12.79 10.98
CA LEU A 119 10.01 13.79 9.92
C LEU A 119 8.92 13.37 8.92
N TYR A 120 8.67 12.06 8.76
CA TYR A 120 7.61 11.52 7.90
C TYR A 120 6.22 12.10 8.20
N PHE A 121 5.85 12.18 9.49
CA PHE A 121 4.50 12.60 9.90
C PHE A 121 4.14 14.02 9.50
N PRO A 122 4.97 15.04 9.83
CA PRO A 122 4.71 16.39 9.37
C PRO A 122 4.85 16.53 7.86
N SER A 123 5.72 15.75 7.21
CA SER A 123 5.90 15.81 5.76
C SER A 123 4.67 15.32 5.01
N ARG A 124 4.11 14.18 5.40
CA ARG A 124 2.87 13.65 4.84
C ARG A 124 1.66 14.56 5.08
N ALA A 125 1.63 15.23 6.22
CA ALA A 125 0.50 16.03 6.66
C ALA A 125 0.59 17.54 6.28
N GLY A 126 1.68 17.94 5.62
CA GLY A 126 1.93 19.35 5.27
C GLY A 126 2.14 20.26 6.48
N ASN A 127 2.63 19.73 7.60
CA ASN A 127 2.90 20.53 8.79
C ASN A 127 4.30 21.15 8.72
N VAL A 128 4.40 22.28 8.05
CA VAL A 128 5.65 23.01 7.82
C VAL A 128 6.33 23.42 9.12
N ALA A 129 5.55 23.82 10.14
CA ALA A 129 6.09 24.29 11.42
C ALA A 129 6.84 23.17 12.16
N VAL A 130 6.25 21.97 12.25
CA VAL A 130 6.89 20.81 12.87
C VAL A 130 8.07 20.30 12.02
N ALA A 131 7.93 20.22 10.69
CA ALA A 131 9.01 19.80 9.80
C ALA A 131 10.24 20.71 9.95
N ARG A 132 10.02 22.03 9.99
CA ARG A 132 11.09 23.02 10.20
C ARG A 132 11.81 22.79 11.53
N VAL A 133 11.09 22.62 12.62
CA VAL A 133 11.69 22.36 13.93
C VAL A 133 12.56 21.09 13.92
N LEU A 134 12.06 20.00 13.35
CA LEU A 134 12.84 18.76 13.24
C LEU A 134 14.14 18.96 12.43
N LEU A 135 14.06 19.65 11.29
CA LEU A 135 15.21 19.94 10.44
C LEU A 135 16.21 20.88 11.12
N GLU A 136 15.75 21.92 11.84
CA GLU A 136 16.59 22.81 12.65
C GLU A 136 17.38 22.05 13.74
N TYR A 137 16.82 20.93 14.27
CA TYR A 137 17.47 20.06 15.26
C TYR A 137 18.20 18.86 14.63
N GLY A 138 18.44 18.87 13.31
CA GLY A 138 19.29 17.91 12.60
C GLY A 138 18.58 16.65 12.16
N ALA A 139 17.27 16.66 11.95
CA ALA A 139 16.61 15.57 11.22
C ALA A 139 17.18 15.47 9.80
N HIS A 140 17.41 14.24 9.33
CA HIS A 140 17.94 14.00 7.99
C HIS A 140 16.88 14.27 6.92
N PRO A 141 17.08 15.27 6.04
CA PRO A 141 16.07 15.60 5.02
C PRO A 141 15.97 14.52 3.93
N THR A 142 16.99 13.69 3.76
CA THR A 142 16.98 12.51 2.88
C THR A 142 16.89 11.25 3.73
N ASP A 143 15.79 11.08 4.45
CA ASP A 143 15.52 9.93 5.34
C ASP A 143 14.88 8.73 4.61
N GLY A 144 14.63 8.88 3.31
CA GLY A 144 14.03 7.86 2.46
C GLY A 144 12.51 7.79 2.48
N GLU A 145 11.83 8.51 3.39
CA GLU A 145 10.37 8.45 3.55
C GLU A 145 9.71 9.82 3.36
N SER A 146 10.29 10.88 3.93
CA SER A 146 9.62 12.17 4.08
C SER A 146 9.39 12.88 2.74
N LEU A 147 10.39 12.89 1.85
CA LEU A 147 10.30 13.63 0.58
C LEU A 147 9.22 13.06 -0.34
N TYR A 148 9.20 11.74 -0.57
CA TYR A 148 8.25 11.18 -1.52
C TYR A 148 6.82 11.17 -0.97
N HIS A 149 6.63 11.05 0.35
CA HIS A 149 5.30 11.19 0.94
C HIS A 149 4.79 12.64 0.90
N ALA A 150 5.66 13.64 1.09
CA ALA A 150 5.29 15.03 0.85
C ALA A 150 4.90 15.25 -0.63
N ALA A 151 5.63 14.66 -1.58
CA ALA A 151 5.30 14.73 -3.00
C ALA A 151 4.00 13.96 -3.34
N GLN A 152 3.76 12.79 -2.74
CA GLN A 152 2.54 12.01 -2.89
C GLN A 152 1.29 12.81 -2.49
N HIS A 153 1.41 13.63 -1.46
CA HIS A 153 0.32 14.44 -0.92
C HIS A 153 0.29 15.88 -1.48
N ASP A 154 1.24 16.25 -2.35
CA ASP A 154 1.40 17.60 -2.95
C ASP A 154 1.65 18.68 -1.89
N GLU A 155 2.43 18.37 -0.85
CA GLU A 155 2.74 19.28 0.25
C GLU A 155 3.94 20.18 -0.10
N ARG A 156 3.71 21.17 -0.98
CA ARG A 156 4.73 21.98 -1.66
C ARG A 156 5.65 22.74 -0.73
N GLU A 157 5.12 23.32 0.35
CA GLU A 157 5.93 24.09 1.31
C GLU A 157 6.88 23.17 2.08
N VAL A 158 6.47 21.95 2.40
CA VAL A 158 7.34 20.94 3.02
C VAL A 158 8.38 20.44 2.04
N LEU A 159 8.00 20.16 0.78
CA LEU A 159 8.95 19.78 -0.27
C LEU A 159 10.06 20.81 -0.44
N GLN A 160 9.67 22.08 -0.55
CA GLN A 160 10.62 23.19 -0.66
C GLN A 160 11.54 23.24 0.58
N LEU A 161 10.98 23.11 1.77
CA LEU A 161 11.73 23.12 3.02
C LEU A 161 12.75 21.96 3.08
N LEU A 162 12.35 20.74 2.67
CA LEU A 162 13.25 19.59 2.62
C LEU A 162 14.43 19.83 1.67
N VAL A 163 14.17 20.37 0.48
CA VAL A 163 15.23 20.68 -0.50
C VAL A 163 16.15 21.80 -0.01
N GLU A 164 15.62 22.85 0.63
CA GLU A 164 16.41 23.91 1.25
C GLU A 164 17.36 23.38 2.34
N HIS A 165 17.01 22.26 2.99
CA HIS A 165 17.86 21.57 3.98
C HIS A 165 18.71 20.46 3.38
N GLY A 166 18.75 20.35 2.03
CA GLY A 166 19.65 19.45 1.30
C GLY A 166 19.08 18.07 1.00
N ALA A 167 17.74 17.91 0.96
CA ALA A 167 17.13 16.67 0.50
C ALA A 167 17.52 16.37 -0.96
N ASP A 168 17.95 15.15 -1.22
CA ASP A 168 18.20 14.64 -2.56
C ASP A 168 16.90 14.10 -3.17
N VAL A 169 16.39 14.81 -4.19
CA VAL A 169 15.10 14.47 -4.84
C VAL A 169 15.14 13.17 -5.65
N SER A 170 16.33 12.63 -5.90
CA SER A 170 16.54 11.39 -6.65
C SER A 170 16.85 10.18 -5.75
N ARG A 171 17.04 10.39 -4.45
CA ARG A 171 17.46 9.33 -3.53
C ARG A 171 16.28 8.77 -2.73
N GLY A 172 16.07 7.46 -2.86
CA GLY A 172 15.15 6.69 -2.02
C GLY A 172 15.79 6.16 -0.72
N PRO A 173 15.04 5.35 0.06
CA PRO A 173 15.50 4.82 1.35
C PRO A 173 16.72 3.91 1.23
N VAL A 174 16.86 3.23 0.10
CA VAL A 174 17.95 2.31 -0.19
C VAL A 174 18.61 2.72 -1.50
N GLU A 175 19.95 2.73 -1.54
CA GLU A 175 20.68 3.02 -2.77
C GLU A 175 20.37 1.96 -3.84
N GLY A 176 19.96 2.41 -5.02
CA GLY A 176 19.52 1.55 -6.13
C GLY A 176 18.11 0.96 -5.95
N GLY A 177 17.40 1.30 -4.86
CA GLY A 177 15.99 0.98 -4.65
C GLY A 177 15.05 1.98 -5.33
N SER A 178 13.81 2.02 -4.87
CA SER A 178 12.79 2.93 -5.39
C SER A 178 13.17 4.39 -5.13
N THR A 179 13.38 5.18 -6.18
CA THR A 179 13.51 6.64 -6.06
C THR A 179 12.14 7.27 -5.76
N PRO A 180 12.07 8.51 -5.22
CA PRO A 180 10.79 9.22 -5.05
C PRO A 180 9.96 9.26 -6.33
N LEU A 181 10.58 9.52 -7.48
CA LEU A 181 9.92 9.57 -8.77
C LEU A 181 9.37 8.18 -9.20
N TYR A 182 10.16 7.11 -9.01
CA TYR A 182 9.71 5.73 -9.27
C TYR A 182 8.53 5.35 -8.36
N PHE A 183 8.61 5.70 -7.07
CA PHE A 183 7.54 5.44 -6.10
C PHE A 183 6.22 6.12 -6.52
N LEU A 184 6.27 7.41 -6.88
CA LEU A 184 5.07 8.14 -7.32
C LEU A 184 4.50 7.54 -8.61
N ALA A 185 5.35 7.26 -9.59
CA ALA A 185 4.94 6.65 -10.86
C ALA A 185 4.35 5.23 -10.68
N SER A 186 4.59 4.58 -9.53
CA SER A 186 4.04 3.26 -9.20
C SER A 186 2.58 3.29 -8.74
N HIS A 187 2.01 4.46 -8.44
CA HIS A 187 0.59 4.59 -8.13
C HIS A 187 -0.26 4.45 -9.39
N GLN A 188 -1.40 3.79 -9.26
CA GLN A 188 -2.36 3.72 -10.37
C GLN A 188 -3.11 5.04 -10.52
N VAL A 189 -3.38 5.46 -11.76
CA VAL A 189 -4.17 6.68 -12.05
C VAL A 189 -5.63 6.59 -11.59
N THR A 190 -6.12 5.40 -11.28
CA THR A 190 -7.45 5.17 -10.69
C THR A 190 -7.49 5.42 -9.18
N ASN A 191 -6.34 5.58 -8.54
CA ASN A 191 -6.26 5.89 -7.11
C ASN A 191 -6.84 7.28 -6.83
N PRO A 192 -7.69 7.49 -5.80
CA PRO A 192 -8.26 8.79 -5.46
C PRO A 192 -7.22 9.91 -5.26
N ILE A 193 -6.00 9.59 -4.86
CA ILE A 193 -4.92 10.58 -4.69
C ILE A 193 -4.14 10.88 -5.98
N ALA A 194 -4.45 10.20 -7.10
CA ALA A 194 -3.71 10.36 -8.35
C ALA A 194 -3.51 11.82 -8.81
N PRO A 195 -4.48 12.74 -8.68
CA PRO A 195 -4.25 14.14 -9.03
C PRO A 195 -3.15 14.82 -8.22
N LYS A 196 -2.98 14.45 -6.94
CA LYS A 196 -1.88 14.94 -6.09
C LYS A 196 -0.56 14.30 -6.52
N VAL A 197 -0.57 12.99 -6.76
CA VAL A 197 0.60 12.24 -7.23
C VAL A 197 1.15 12.80 -8.54
N VAL A 198 0.29 13.12 -9.50
CA VAL A 198 0.68 13.76 -10.78
C VAL A 198 1.43 15.07 -10.51
N ARG A 199 0.88 15.94 -9.67
CA ARG A 199 1.55 17.21 -9.31
C ARG A 199 2.85 17.00 -8.56
N GLY A 200 2.95 15.93 -7.77
CA GLY A 200 4.19 15.53 -7.11
C GLY A 200 5.26 15.07 -8.11
N ILE A 201 4.87 14.27 -9.12
CA ILE A 201 5.76 13.86 -10.22
C ILE A 201 6.28 15.08 -10.96
N GLU A 202 5.41 16.01 -11.35
CA GLU A 202 5.79 17.25 -12.02
C GLU A 202 6.77 18.06 -11.17
N TRP A 203 6.46 18.22 -9.88
CA TRP A 203 7.32 18.95 -8.96
C TRP A 203 8.71 18.32 -8.85
N LEU A 204 8.80 17.00 -8.70
CA LEU A 204 10.07 16.28 -8.60
C LEU A 204 10.91 16.47 -9.88
N LEU A 205 10.30 16.36 -11.06
CA LEU A 205 10.98 16.56 -12.35
C LEU A 205 11.47 18.01 -12.51
N ASP A 206 10.64 19.00 -12.15
CA ASP A 206 11.00 20.42 -12.20
C ASP A 206 12.14 20.78 -11.23
N HIS A 207 12.35 19.96 -10.18
CA HIS A 207 13.42 20.15 -9.19
C HIS A 207 14.62 19.20 -9.41
N GLY A 208 14.69 18.58 -10.59
CA GLY A 208 15.88 17.84 -11.03
C GLY A 208 15.92 16.37 -10.59
N ALA A 209 14.78 15.78 -10.27
CA ALA A 209 14.72 14.32 -10.08
C ALA A 209 15.10 13.60 -11.39
N ASP A 210 16.01 12.65 -11.28
CA ASP A 210 16.55 11.91 -12.43
C ASP A 210 15.60 10.75 -12.83
N PRO A 211 14.90 10.85 -13.99
CA PRO A 211 13.99 9.80 -14.46
C PRO A 211 14.71 8.61 -15.11
N THR A 212 16.04 8.68 -15.27
CA THR A 212 16.85 7.62 -15.89
C THR A 212 17.25 6.54 -14.90
N LEU A 213 17.18 6.82 -13.59
CA LEU A 213 17.61 5.90 -12.54
C LEU A 213 16.72 4.65 -12.52
N PRO A 214 17.29 3.46 -12.79
CA PRO A 214 16.56 2.22 -12.76
C PRO A 214 16.49 1.64 -11.34
N LEU A 215 15.46 0.86 -11.07
CA LEU A 215 15.43 -0.02 -9.91
C LEU A 215 16.54 -1.08 -10.05
N THR A 216 17.52 -1.12 -9.15
CA THR A 216 18.61 -2.10 -9.16
C THR A 216 18.56 -3.04 -7.95
N VAL A 217 17.96 -2.59 -6.85
CA VAL A 217 17.71 -3.35 -5.63
C VAL A 217 16.21 -3.47 -5.40
N ILE A 218 15.74 -4.69 -5.23
CA ILE A 218 14.33 -4.96 -4.95
C ILE A 218 14.05 -4.90 -3.45
N GLY A 219 12.94 -4.24 -3.09
CA GLY A 219 12.39 -4.24 -1.73
C GLY A 219 11.21 -5.20 -1.58
N ASP A 220 10.58 -5.17 -0.42
CA ASP A 220 9.38 -5.98 -0.14
C ASP A 220 8.27 -5.72 -1.18
N GLY A 221 7.69 -6.81 -1.68
CA GLY A 221 6.63 -6.75 -2.69
C GLY A 221 7.09 -6.47 -4.13
N GLN A 222 8.39 -6.32 -4.36
CA GLN A 222 8.98 -6.21 -5.69
C GLN A 222 9.56 -7.56 -6.14
N ALA A 223 9.59 -7.79 -7.45
CA ALA A 223 10.07 -9.03 -8.03
C ALA A 223 11.37 -8.81 -8.83
N GLU A 224 12.22 -9.82 -8.90
CA GLU A 224 13.51 -9.74 -9.61
C GLU A 224 13.42 -9.29 -11.07
N TRP A 225 12.30 -9.58 -11.74
CA TRP A 225 12.09 -9.15 -13.13
C TRP A 225 11.87 -7.63 -13.26
N GLN A 226 11.61 -6.92 -12.15
CA GLN A 226 11.48 -5.45 -12.13
C GLN A 226 12.85 -4.73 -12.13
N VAL A 227 13.95 -5.44 -11.86
CA VAL A 227 15.30 -4.84 -11.95
C VAL A 227 15.52 -4.25 -13.35
N GLY A 228 15.98 -3.01 -13.41
CA GLY A 228 16.08 -2.20 -14.63
C GLY A 228 14.84 -1.33 -14.90
N GLU A 229 13.77 -1.49 -14.13
CA GLU A 229 12.56 -0.69 -14.29
C GLU A 229 12.82 0.80 -13.94
N THR A 230 12.39 1.70 -14.81
CA THR A 230 12.51 3.16 -14.62
C THR A 230 11.15 3.78 -14.30
N PRO A 231 11.09 5.05 -13.84
CA PRO A 231 9.83 5.77 -13.68
C PRO A 231 8.95 5.76 -14.94
N LEU A 232 9.54 5.82 -16.15
CA LEU A 232 8.79 5.77 -17.41
C LEU A 232 8.11 4.42 -17.62
N HIS A 233 8.73 3.30 -17.22
CA HIS A 233 8.08 1.98 -17.22
C HIS A 233 6.82 1.98 -16.36
N ARG A 234 6.92 2.50 -15.14
CA ARG A 234 5.79 2.54 -14.19
C ARG A 234 4.69 3.47 -14.67
N ALA A 235 5.04 4.67 -15.13
CA ALA A 235 4.06 5.61 -15.66
C ALA A 235 3.29 5.01 -16.85
N ALA A 236 3.99 4.34 -17.77
CA ALA A 236 3.39 3.67 -18.91
C ALA A 236 2.48 2.47 -18.51
N ALA A 237 2.91 1.67 -17.52
CA ALA A 237 2.14 0.54 -17.00
C ALA A 237 0.89 0.97 -16.24
N ASN A 238 0.94 2.09 -15.53
CA ASN A 238 -0.15 2.58 -14.67
C ASN A 238 -1.10 3.58 -15.37
N GLY A 239 -0.89 3.85 -16.66
CA GLY A 239 -1.81 4.63 -17.48
C GLY A 239 -1.73 6.14 -17.29
N TYR A 240 -0.58 6.66 -16.87
CA TYR A 240 -0.38 8.11 -16.82
C TYR A 240 -0.59 8.76 -18.18
N GLY A 241 -1.12 9.99 -18.17
CA GLY A 241 -1.36 10.78 -19.38
C GLY A 241 -0.08 11.07 -20.17
N VAL A 242 -0.27 11.40 -21.45
CA VAL A 242 0.86 11.70 -22.36
C VAL A 242 1.72 12.86 -21.88
N GLU A 243 1.15 13.77 -21.09
CA GLU A 243 1.85 14.90 -20.49
C GLU A 243 2.96 14.44 -19.54
N ILE A 244 2.67 13.47 -18.68
CA ILE A 244 3.66 12.89 -17.75
C ILE A 244 4.72 12.08 -18.51
N LEU A 245 4.29 11.27 -19.50
CA LEU A 245 5.24 10.53 -20.33
C LEU A 245 6.19 11.49 -21.08
N ALA A 246 5.65 12.61 -21.61
CA ALA A 246 6.42 13.64 -22.29
C ALA A 246 7.40 14.34 -21.33
N HIS A 247 6.96 14.66 -20.12
CA HIS A 247 7.80 15.34 -19.12
C HIS A 247 8.97 14.44 -18.71
N LEU A 248 8.70 13.15 -18.41
CA LEU A 248 9.75 12.17 -18.10
C LEU A 248 10.79 12.08 -19.23
N MET A 249 10.34 12.02 -20.49
CA MET A 249 11.25 11.97 -21.65
C MET A 249 11.99 13.29 -21.88
N ALA A 250 11.35 14.43 -21.66
CA ALA A 250 12.01 15.74 -21.76
C ALA A 250 13.13 15.89 -20.71
N CYS A 251 12.99 15.24 -19.55
CA CYS A 251 14.01 15.18 -18.51
C CYS A 251 15.04 14.05 -18.73
N GLY A 252 14.97 13.31 -19.84
CA GLY A 252 16.01 12.35 -20.24
C GLY A 252 15.65 10.88 -20.11
N ALA A 253 14.40 10.52 -19.75
CA ALA A 253 13.99 9.12 -19.71
C ALA A 253 14.11 8.46 -21.09
N ASP A 254 14.73 7.28 -21.15
CA ASP A 254 14.86 6.50 -22.37
C ASP A 254 13.56 5.77 -22.68
N VAL A 255 12.95 6.05 -23.85
CA VAL A 255 11.72 5.44 -24.33
C VAL A 255 11.85 3.93 -24.57
N ASN A 256 13.08 3.45 -24.77
CA ASN A 256 13.42 2.05 -25.04
C ASN A 256 14.22 1.40 -23.89
N ALA A 257 14.26 2.00 -22.71
CA ALA A 257 14.86 1.36 -21.55
C ALA A 257 14.31 -0.04 -21.36
N GLU A 258 15.17 -1.02 -21.06
CA GLU A 258 14.78 -2.41 -20.84
C GLU A 258 14.97 -2.79 -19.37
N ARG A 259 13.95 -3.43 -18.78
CA ARG A 259 14.11 -4.11 -17.50
C ARG A 259 14.65 -5.53 -17.68
N ARG A 260 14.99 -6.24 -16.59
CA ARG A 260 15.67 -7.56 -16.63
C ARG A 260 15.03 -8.57 -17.58
N ASN A 261 13.71 -8.60 -17.72
CA ASN A 261 13.02 -9.51 -18.63
C ASN A 261 12.82 -8.96 -20.06
N GLY A 262 13.48 -7.85 -20.41
CA GLY A 262 13.44 -7.24 -21.74
C GLY A 262 12.18 -6.40 -22.03
N ALA A 263 11.27 -6.24 -21.05
CA ALA A 263 10.10 -5.39 -21.26
C ALA A 263 10.49 -3.90 -21.24
N THR A 264 9.91 -3.14 -22.15
CA THR A 264 10.10 -1.69 -22.31
C THR A 264 8.87 -0.92 -21.81
N PRO A 265 8.91 0.40 -21.62
CA PRO A 265 7.74 1.20 -21.30
C PRO A 265 6.57 0.97 -22.28
N TYR A 266 6.88 0.86 -23.58
CA TYR A 266 5.87 0.54 -24.60
C TYR A 266 5.24 -0.83 -24.40
N THR A 267 6.05 -1.87 -24.16
CA THR A 267 5.56 -3.22 -23.86
C THR A 267 4.59 -3.21 -22.68
N LEU A 268 4.95 -2.49 -21.60
CA LEU A 268 4.11 -2.40 -20.40
C LEU A 268 2.79 -1.65 -20.65
N ALA A 269 2.83 -0.56 -21.42
CA ALA A 269 1.61 0.15 -21.81
C ALA A 269 0.65 -0.76 -22.61
N VAL A 270 1.18 -1.59 -23.52
CA VAL A 270 0.40 -2.57 -24.29
C VAL A 270 -0.18 -3.64 -23.37
N ARG A 271 0.63 -4.22 -22.48
CA ARG A 271 0.21 -5.27 -21.52
C ARG A 271 -0.91 -4.80 -20.59
N SER A 272 -0.87 -3.54 -20.17
CA SER A 272 -1.87 -2.93 -19.28
C SER A 272 -3.09 -2.37 -20.01
N GLY A 273 -3.11 -2.41 -21.35
CA GLY A 273 -4.22 -1.92 -22.17
C GLY A 273 -4.27 -0.40 -22.34
N HIS A 274 -3.20 0.31 -22.02
CA HIS A 274 -3.13 1.78 -22.12
C HIS A 274 -2.83 2.25 -23.56
N ALA A 275 -3.81 2.11 -24.46
CA ALA A 275 -3.67 2.32 -25.89
C ALA A 275 -3.18 3.74 -26.27
N VAL A 276 -3.64 4.77 -25.55
CA VAL A 276 -3.25 6.16 -25.82
C VAL A 276 -1.77 6.39 -25.52
N GLY A 277 -1.30 5.97 -24.34
CA GLY A 277 0.11 6.03 -23.95
C GLY A 277 0.99 5.20 -24.88
N ALA A 278 0.57 3.97 -25.19
CA ALA A 278 1.28 3.10 -26.13
C ALA A 278 1.44 3.74 -27.53
N ALA A 279 0.36 4.30 -28.08
CA ALA A 279 0.41 4.97 -29.37
C ALA A 279 1.30 6.24 -29.35
N TRP A 280 1.31 6.94 -28.23
CA TRP A 280 2.18 8.12 -28.04
C TRP A 280 3.65 7.72 -27.97
N LEU A 281 3.99 6.68 -27.18
CA LEU A 281 5.36 6.17 -27.07
C LEU A 281 5.91 5.75 -28.44
N VAL A 282 5.12 5.07 -29.28
CA VAL A 282 5.51 4.71 -30.65
C VAL A 282 5.83 5.93 -31.50
N ARG A 283 5.00 6.99 -31.43
CA ARG A 283 5.24 8.24 -32.16
C ARG A 283 6.52 8.95 -31.70
N ASN A 284 6.98 8.67 -30.48
CA ASN A 284 8.18 9.23 -29.88
C ASN A 284 9.36 8.24 -29.87
N GLY A 285 9.35 7.22 -30.74
CA GLY A 285 10.52 6.39 -31.01
C GLY A 285 10.57 5.06 -30.26
N ALA A 286 9.48 4.62 -29.62
CA ALA A 286 9.44 3.31 -28.97
C ALA A 286 9.53 2.18 -30.00
N ASP A 287 10.38 1.19 -29.72
CA ASP A 287 10.52 -0.05 -30.51
C ASP A 287 9.31 -0.94 -30.30
N ARG A 288 8.63 -1.28 -31.40
CA ARG A 288 7.44 -2.16 -31.42
C ARG A 288 7.78 -3.64 -31.45
N SER A 289 9.03 -4.00 -31.80
CA SER A 289 9.43 -5.38 -32.06
C SER A 289 9.43 -6.27 -30.81
N ARG A 290 9.44 -5.66 -29.62
CA ARG A 290 9.47 -6.36 -28.32
C ARG A 290 8.10 -6.82 -27.84
N VAL A 291 6.99 -6.38 -28.45
CA VAL A 291 5.63 -6.74 -28.04
C VAL A 291 5.27 -8.13 -28.57
N THR A 292 4.98 -9.04 -27.65
CA THR A 292 4.58 -10.42 -27.93
C THR A 292 3.06 -10.56 -28.11
N PRO A 293 2.56 -11.68 -28.66
CA PRO A 293 1.14 -12.00 -28.63
C PRO A 293 0.54 -12.01 -27.22
N THR A 294 1.30 -12.51 -26.22
CA THR A 294 0.90 -12.52 -24.80
C THR A 294 0.68 -11.09 -24.28
N ASP A 295 1.56 -10.15 -24.61
CA ASP A 295 1.40 -8.75 -24.17
C ASP A 295 0.10 -8.12 -24.70
N ARG A 296 -0.22 -8.43 -25.97
CA ARG A 296 -1.46 -7.96 -26.61
C ARG A 296 -2.70 -8.63 -25.99
N LEU A 297 -2.60 -9.93 -25.66
CA LEU A 297 -3.69 -10.68 -25.02
C LEU A 297 -3.97 -10.10 -23.62
N LEU A 298 -2.94 -9.89 -22.82
CA LEU A 298 -3.07 -9.27 -21.50
C LEU A 298 -3.78 -7.92 -21.57
N GLY A 299 -3.34 -7.04 -22.46
CA GLY A 299 -3.97 -5.74 -22.67
C GLY A 299 -5.43 -5.82 -23.10
N ALA A 300 -5.76 -6.73 -24.02
CA ALA A 300 -7.13 -6.96 -24.46
C ALA A 300 -8.02 -7.49 -23.33
N CYS A 301 -7.51 -8.43 -22.51
CA CYS A 301 -8.22 -8.97 -21.35
C CYS A 301 -8.45 -7.88 -20.27
N LEU A 302 -7.42 -7.11 -19.91
CA LEU A 302 -7.53 -6.06 -18.87
C LEU A 302 -8.45 -4.89 -19.25
N THR A 303 -8.68 -4.70 -20.57
CA THR A 303 -9.65 -3.73 -21.09
C THR A 303 -11.01 -4.34 -21.43
N ALA A 304 -11.20 -5.64 -21.14
CA ALA A 304 -12.39 -6.42 -21.48
C ALA A 304 -12.75 -6.40 -23.00
N ASP A 305 -11.76 -6.22 -23.87
CA ASP A 305 -11.91 -6.27 -25.32
C ASP A 305 -11.98 -7.74 -25.79
N ALA A 306 -13.19 -8.30 -25.68
CA ALA A 306 -13.43 -9.72 -25.92
C ALA A 306 -13.15 -10.14 -27.39
N ASP A 307 -13.44 -9.26 -28.36
CA ASP A 307 -13.23 -9.56 -29.77
C ASP A 307 -11.75 -9.63 -30.09
N ARG A 308 -10.99 -8.66 -29.60
CA ARG A 308 -9.53 -8.65 -29.76
C ARG A 308 -8.86 -9.81 -29.04
N ALA A 309 -9.27 -10.12 -27.81
CA ALA A 309 -8.72 -11.24 -27.05
C ALA A 309 -8.97 -12.57 -27.76
N ARG A 310 -10.20 -12.84 -28.24
CA ARG A 310 -10.53 -14.04 -29.01
C ARG A 310 -9.79 -14.12 -30.34
N ALA A 311 -9.62 -13.01 -31.04
CA ALA A 311 -8.83 -12.96 -32.27
C ALA A 311 -7.37 -13.38 -32.03
N ILE A 312 -6.75 -12.86 -30.95
CA ILE A 312 -5.38 -13.21 -30.56
C ILE A 312 -5.28 -14.72 -30.21
N VAL A 313 -6.21 -15.26 -29.40
CA VAL A 313 -6.21 -16.68 -29.05
C VAL A 313 -6.46 -17.58 -30.29
N SER A 314 -7.27 -17.12 -31.24
CA SER A 314 -7.49 -17.84 -32.50
C SER A 314 -6.23 -17.89 -33.39
N GLU A 315 -5.46 -16.80 -33.41
CA GLU A 315 -4.19 -16.71 -34.15
C GLU A 315 -3.04 -17.44 -33.44
N TYR A 316 -3.04 -17.40 -32.10
CA TYR A 316 -2.02 -17.99 -31.21
C TYR A 316 -2.69 -18.88 -30.16
N PRO A 317 -3.13 -20.10 -30.48
CA PRO A 317 -3.93 -20.97 -29.58
C PRO A 317 -3.23 -21.30 -28.25
N GLU A 318 -1.88 -21.36 -28.24
CA GLU A 318 -1.07 -21.65 -27.07
C GLU A 318 -0.93 -20.45 -26.12
N SER A 319 -1.38 -19.25 -26.50
CA SER A 319 -1.09 -18.01 -25.77
C SER A 319 -1.59 -17.99 -24.32
N VAL A 320 -2.69 -18.70 -24.01
CA VAL A 320 -3.20 -18.85 -22.64
C VAL A 320 -2.48 -19.97 -21.89
N ALA A 321 -2.23 -21.11 -22.56
CA ALA A 321 -1.58 -22.27 -21.95
C ALA A 321 -0.09 -22.02 -21.63
N SER A 322 0.56 -21.10 -22.34
CA SER A 322 1.97 -20.74 -22.17
C SER A 322 2.19 -19.51 -21.27
N LEU A 323 1.15 -19.02 -20.59
CA LEU A 323 1.30 -17.92 -19.65
C LEU A 323 2.30 -18.27 -18.53
N SER A 324 3.25 -17.37 -18.29
CA SER A 324 4.11 -17.47 -17.11
C SER A 324 3.28 -17.20 -15.83
N GLU A 325 3.81 -17.58 -14.67
CA GLU A 325 3.16 -17.23 -13.38
C GLU A 325 2.90 -15.72 -13.23
N VAL A 326 3.84 -14.91 -13.70
CA VAL A 326 3.72 -13.45 -13.70
C VAL A 326 2.56 -12.99 -14.59
N ASP A 327 2.43 -13.57 -15.79
CA ASP A 327 1.37 -13.23 -16.74
C ASP A 327 0.00 -13.69 -16.23
N ALA A 328 -0.05 -14.90 -15.67
CA ALA A 328 -1.25 -15.44 -15.03
C ALA A 328 -1.75 -14.56 -13.87
N GLY A 329 -0.84 -13.87 -13.19
CA GLY A 329 -1.13 -12.89 -12.15
C GLY A 329 -2.00 -11.70 -12.58
N ALA A 330 -2.17 -11.47 -13.89
CA ALA A 330 -3.07 -10.44 -14.40
C ALA A 330 -4.54 -10.67 -13.97
N LEU A 331 -4.95 -11.93 -13.78
CA LEU A 331 -6.28 -12.28 -13.25
C LEU A 331 -6.45 -11.76 -11.82
N LEU A 332 -5.43 -11.96 -10.98
CA LEU A 332 -5.46 -11.49 -9.59
C LEU A 332 -5.53 -9.96 -9.54
N GLN A 333 -4.73 -9.29 -10.37
CA GLN A 333 -4.76 -7.83 -10.45
C GLN A 333 -6.13 -7.32 -10.89
N ALA A 334 -6.77 -7.97 -11.87
CA ALA A 334 -8.12 -7.62 -12.32
C ALA A 334 -9.17 -7.78 -11.19
N ILE A 335 -9.01 -8.79 -10.32
CA ILE A 335 -9.88 -9.00 -9.14
C ILE A 335 -9.67 -7.87 -8.11
N VAL A 336 -8.43 -7.55 -7.79
CA VAL A 336 -8.07 -6.48 -6.83
C VAL A 336 -8.57 -5.11 -7.31
N ASP A 337 -8.52 -4.87 -8.63
CA ASP A 337 -8.96 -3.63 -9.29
C ASP A 337 -10.48 -3.59 -9.57
N ASP A 338 -11.26 -4.57 -9.09
CA ASP A 338 -12.70 -4.70 -9.32
C ASP A 338 -13.11 -4.73 -10.82
N LYS A 339 -12.20 -5.20 -11.71
CA LYS A 339 -12.43 -5.29 -13.18
C LYS A 339 -13.20 -6.56 -13.54
N HIS A 340 -14.44 -6.65 -13.12
CA HIS A 340 -15.26 -7.88 -13.22
C HIS A 340 -15.39 -8.42 -14.64
N ASP A 341 -15.53 -7.55 -15.66
CA ASP A 341 -15.67 -7.99 -17.06
C ASP A 341 -14.35 -8.56 -17.62
N ALA A 342 -13.21 -7.99 -17.20
CA ALA A 342 -11.89 -8.53 -17.52
C ALA A 342 -11.72 -9.95 -16.90
N VAL A 343 -12.10 -10.10 -15.62
CA VAL A 343 -12.07 -11.41 -14.93
C VAL A 343 -12.92 -12.44 -15.69
N ARG A 344 -14.19 -12.11 -16.01
CA ARG A 344 -15.08 -13.00 -16.75
C ARG A 344 -14.52 -13.39 -18.12
N LEU A 345 -13.89 -12.44 -18.82
CA LEU A 345 -13.24 -12.70 -20.10
C LEU A 345 -12.06 -13.67 -19.95
N MET A 346 -11.18 -13.44 -18.97
CA MET A 346 -10.05 -14.32 -18.68
C MET A 346 -10.53 -15.74 -18.33
N LEU A 347 -11.56 -15.88 -17.49
CA LEU A 347 -12.18 -17.17 -17.16
C LEU A 347 -12.72 -17.88 -18.40
N ALA A 348 -13.43 -17.15 -19.28
CA ALA A 348 -13.97 -17.71 -20.53
C ALA A 348 -12.89 -18.15 -21.52
N LEU A 349 -11.67 -17.62 -21.40
CA LEU A 349 -10.49 -18.02 -22.20
C LEU A 349 -9.69 -19.17 -21.57
N GLY A 350 -10.08 -19.68 -20.39
CA GLY A 350 -9.39 -20.77 -19.71
C GLY A 350 -8.14 -20.34 -18.95
N TRP A 351 -8.16 -19.18 -18.31
CA TRP A 351 -7.02 -18.65 -17.55
C TRP A 351 -6.60 -19.58 -16.41
N PRO A 352 -5.29 -19.70 -16.06
CA PRO A 352 -4.82 -20.52 -14.95
C PRO A 352 -5.34 -20.01 -13.59
N LEU A 353 -6.05 -20.87 -12.82
CA LEU A 353 -6.73 -20.49 -11.58
C LEU A 353 -5.93 -20.80 -10.30
N ALA A 354 -4.87 -21.63 -10.43
CA ALA A 354 -4.06 -22.06 -9.29
C ALA A 354 -2.85 -21.13 -9.00
N SER A 355 -2.57 -20.18 -9.89
CA SER A 355 -1.45 -19.25 -9.72
C SER A 355 -1.66 -18.38 -8.49
N GLN A 356 -0.58 -18.18 -7.71
CA GLN A 356 -0.58 -17.35 -6.51
C GLN A 356 0.14 -16.03 -6.76
N SER A 357 -0.30 -14.96 -6.11
CA SER A 357 0.39 -13.66 -6.15
C SER A 357 1.66 -13.67 -5.31
N PRO A 358 2.58 -12.69 -5.50
CA PRO A 358 3.69 -12.48 -4.57
C PRO A 358 3.26 -12.22 -3.11
N TRP A 359 2.04 -11.73 -2.92
CA TRP A 359 1.42 -11.51 -1.60
C TRP A 359 0.76 -12.76 -1.03
N GLY A 360 0.86 -13.91 -1.73
CA GLY A 360 0.14 -15.13 -1.44
C GLY A 360 -1.28 -15.13 -2.01
N GLY A 361 -1.91 -16.28 -1.98
CA GLY A 361 -3.29 -16.46 -2.40
C GLY A 361 -3.52 -16.54 -3.92
N THR A 362 -4.48 -17.40 -4.29
CA THR A 362 -4.99 -17.55 -5.67
C THR A 362 -6.08 -16.52 -5.95
N ALA A 363 -6.59 -16.49 -7.18
CA ALA A 363 -7.75 -15.69 -7.58
C ALA A 363 -8.95 -15.86 -6.61
N LEU A 364 -9.21 -17.07 -6.15
CA LEU A 364 -10.31 -17.37 -5.23
C LEU A 364 -10.08 -16.78 -3.83
N HIS A 365 -8.83 -16.75 -3.34
CA HIS A 365 -8.50 -16.08 -2.08
C HIS A 365 -8.79 -14.57 -2.15
N TRP A 366 -8.33 -13.92 -3.21
CA TRP A 366 -8.49 -12.48 -3.38
C TRP A 366 -9.94 -12.08 -3.59
N ALA A 367 -10.71 -12.83 -4.40
CA ALA A 367 -12.15 -12.59 -4.58
C ALA A 367 -12.92 -12.75 -3.25
N ALA A 368 -12.54 -13.75 -2.45
CA ALA A 368 -13.12 -13.99 -1.13
C ALA A 368 -12.77 -12.88 -0.12
N TRP A 369 -11.52 -12.43 -0.09
CA TRP A 369 -11.07 -11.31 0.76
C TRP A 369 -11.78 -9.99 0.41
N HIS A 370 -12.01 -9.74 -0.89
CA HIS A 370 -12.61 -8.49 -1.37
C HIS A 370 -14.14 -8.51 -1.42
N ALA A 371 -14.81 -9.50 -0.81
CA ALA A 371 -16.27 -9.61 -0.78
C ALA A 371 -16.90 -9.56 -2.18
N GLN A 372 -16.39 -10.38 -3.12
CA GLN A 372 -16.87 -10.41 -4.50
C GLN A 372 -17.64 -11.73 -4.80
N PRO A 373 -18.87 -11.93 -4.26
CA PRO A 373 -19.56 -13.22 -4.35
C PRO A 373 -19.80 -13.68 -5.80
N SER A 374 -20.09 -12.77 -6.72
CA SER A 374 -20.28 -13.13 -8.14
C SER A 374 -19.01 -13.65 -8.81
N LEU A 375 -17.83 -13.18 -8.40
CA LEU A 375 -16.55 -13.71 -8.90
C LEU A 375 -16.16 -15.00 -8.20
N VAL A 376 -16.43 -15.13 -6.90
CA VAL A 376 -16.24 -16.39 -6.16
C VAL A 376 -17.04 -17.50 -6.83
N GLN A 377 -18.33 -17.27 -7.12
CA GLN A 377 -19.17 -18.23 -7.83
C GLN A 377 -18.58 -18.59 -9.20
N ALA A 378 -18.22 -17.60 -10.01
CA ALA A 378 -17.65 -17.83 -11.35
C ALA A 378 -16.32 -18.61 -11.30
N LEU A 379 -15.45 -18.32 -10.32
CA LEU A 379 -14.19 -19.03 -10.11
C LEU A 379 -14.43 -20.50 -9.73
N ILE A 380 -15.37 -20.78 -8.82
CA ILE A 380 -15.75 -22.13 -8.41
C ILE A 380 -16.31 -22.91 -9.61
N GLU A 381 -17.21 -22.31 -10.39
CA GLU A 381 -17.80 -22.93 -11.58
C GLU A 381 -16.75 -23.29 -12.64
N GLN A 382 -15.66 -22.53 -12.73
CA GLN A 382 -14.51 -22.79 -13.60
C GLN A 382 -13.48 -23.74 -12.98
N GLY A 383 -13.76 -24.32 -11.80
CA GLY A 383 -12.91 -25.33 -11.17
C GLY A 383 -11.74 -24.74 -10.38
N ALA A 384 -11.84 -23.51 -9.89
CA ALA A 384 -10.82 -22.96 -9.00
C ALA A 384 -10.67 -23.84 -7.74
N PRO A 385 -9.43 -24.17 -7.32
CA PRO A 385 -9.20 -25.05 -6.18
C PRO A 385 -9.57 -24.37 -4.87
N VAL A 386 -10.57 -24.90 -4.15
CA VAL A 386 -11.16 -24.29 -2.93
C VAL A 386 -10.32 -24.52 -1.67
N ASN A 387 -9.44 -25.52 -1.67
CA ASN A 387 -8.66 -25.93 -0.49
C ASN A 387 -7.15 -25.66 -0.63
N VAL A 388 -6.72 -24.90 -1.64
CA VAL A 388 -5.32 -24.51 -1.78
C VAL A 388 -4.96 -23.56 -0.64
N ARG A 389 -3.82 -23.80 0.00
CA ARG A 389 -3.25 -22.91 1.03
C ARG A 389 -2.41 -21.83 0.37
N ASP A 390 -2.57 -20.59 0.80
CA ASP A 390 -1.71 -19.50 0.36
C ASP A 390 -0.28 -19.64 0.90
N THR A 391 0.69 -19.04 0.20
CA THR A 391 2.11 -19.15 0.56
C THR A 391 2.50 -18.27 1.75
N ARG A 392 1.72 -17.22 2.08
CA ARG A 392 2.06 -16.26 3.12
C ARG A 392 1.48 -16.61 4.48
N TYR A 393 0.20 -16.96 4.54
CA TYR A 393 -0.52 -17.22 5.79
C TYR A 393 -0.78 -18.71 6.00
N GLY A 394 -0.65 -19.52 4.93
CA GLY A 394 -0.85 -20.96 4.97
C GLY A 394 -2.31 -21.33 5.21
N SER A 395 -3.25 -20.60 4.68
CA SER A 395 -4.70 -20.83 4.84
C SER A 395 -5.44 -20.84 3.51
N SER A 396 -6.63 -21.45 3.46
CA SER A 396 -7.45 -21.56 2.26
C SER A 396 -8.40 -20.35 2.05
N PRO A 397 -9.06 -20.21 0.89
CA PRO A 397 -9.94 -19.07 0.57
C PRO A 397 -11.03 -18.78 1.60
N ILE A 398 -11.57 -19.82 2.28
CA ILE A 398 -12.60 -19.60 3.30
C ILE A 398 -12.07 -18.87 4.55
N ALA A 399 -10.80 -19.08 4.91
CA ALA A 399 -10.16 -18.32 5.97
C ALA A 399 -9.91 -16.86 5.58
N TRP A 400 -9.60 -16.62 4.29
CA TRP A 400 -9.47 -15.26 3.76
C TRP A 400 -10.81 -14.52 3.75
N ALA A 401 -11.93 -15.20 3.41
CA ALA A 401 -13.27 -14.64 3.55
C ALA A 401 -13.59 -14.28 5.00
N ALA A 402 -13.30 -15.19 5.93
CA ALA A 402 -13.52 -14.98 7.37
C ALA A 402 -12.73 -13.77 7.89
N HIS A 403 -11.44 -13.70 7.59
CA HIS A 403 -10.60 -12.58 7.99
C HIS A 403 -11.00 -11.28 7.26
N GLY A 404 -11.32 -11.35 5.96
CA GLY A 404 -11.81 -10.22 5.16
C GLY A 404 -13.06 -9.59 5.72
N SER A 405 -13.99 -10.39 6.23
CA SER A 405 -15.24 -9.89 6.86
C SER A 405 -14.98 -8.90 7.99
N ARG A 406 -13.84 -9.01 8.66
CA ARG A 406 -13.47 -8.15 9.79
C ARG A 406 -12.54 -7.01 9.43
N TYR A 407 -11.68 -7.17 8.41
CA TYR A 407 -10.55 -6.25 8.19
C TYR A 407 -10.48 -5.64 6.78
N SER A 408 -11.18 -6.20 5.79
CA SER A 408 -11.08 -5.74 4.39
C SER A 408 -11.77 -4.39 4.13
N GLN A 409 -12.71 -3.96 4.97
CA GLN A 409 -13.55 -2.77 4.78
C GLN A 409 -14.32 -2.75 3.43
N LYS A 410 -14.39 -3.89 2.73
CA LYS A 410 -15.12 -4.07 1.47
C LYS A 410 -16.31 -5.02 1.70
N GLY A 411 -17.42 -4.75 1.01
CA GLY A 411 -18.62 -5.56 1.06
C GLY A 411 -19.38 -5.50 2.38
N SER A 412 -20.50 -6.23 2.43
CA SER A 412 -21.38 -6.37 3.59
C SER A 412 -21.15 -7.71 4.29
N ASP A 413 -21.68 -7.85 5.52
CA ASP A 413 -21.71 -9.13 6.21
C ASP A 413 -22.43 -10.21 5.37
N ASP A 414 -23.50 -9.83 4.64
CA ASP A 414 -24.26 -10.75 3.77
C ASP A 414 -23.41 -11.25 2.60
N ASP A 415 -22.55 -10.41 2.03
CA ASP A 415 -21.63 -10.83 0.96
C ASP A 415 -20.64 -11.89 1.47
N TYR A 416 -20.05 -11.67 2.65
CA TYR A 416 -19.13 -12.64 3.25
C TYR A 416 -19.83 -13.93 3.69
N VAL A 417 -21.06 -13.87 4.19
CA VAL A 417 -21.87 -15.06 4.50
C VAL A 417 -22.12 -15.86 3.21
N ALA A 418 -22.55 -15.21 2.13
CA ALA A 418 -22.77 -15.86 0.84
C ALA A 418 -21.50 -16.52 0.31
N ILE A 419 -20.34 -15.84 0.39
CA ILE A 419 -19.05 -16.38 -0.03
C ILE A 419 -18.69 -17.63 0.78
N VAL A 420 -18.83 -17.58 2.11
CA VAL A 420 -18.54 -18.72 2.99
C VAL A 420 -19.44 -19.91 2.65
N GLU A 421 -20.73 -19.69 2.43
CA GLU A 421 -21.67 -20.74 2.03
C GLU A 421 -21.28 -21.37 0.68
N MET A 422 -20.95 -20.57 -0.34
CA MET A 422 -20.48 -21.05 -1.65
C MET A 422 -19.21 -21.90 -1.51
N LEU A 423 -18.25 -21.48 -0.70
CA LEU A 423 -17.01 -22.22 -0.48
C LEU A 423 -17.26 -23.54 0.25
N LEU A 424 -18.16 -23.56 1.23
CA LEU A 424 -18.57 -24.79 1.94
C LEU A 424 -19.30 -25.77 1.00
N ASP A 425 -20.21 -25.27 0.15
CA ASP A 425 -20.89 -26.06 -0.86
C ASP A 425 -19.92 -26.64 -1.90
N ALA A 426 -18.85 -25.93 -2.19
CA ALA A 426 -17.77 -26.35 -3.07
C ALA A 426 -16.75 -27.31 -2.40
N GLY A 427 -16.93 -27.64 -1.11
CA GLY A 427 -16.11 -28.61 -0.39
C GLY A 427 -14.91 -28.01 0.35
N ALA A 428 -15.00 -26.75 0.81
CA ALA A 428 -13.97 -26.19 1.68
C ALA A 428 -13.88 -26.97 3.00
N THR A 429 -12.65 -27.29 3.44
CA THR A 429 -12.38 -28.08 4.64
C THR A 429 -11.76 -27.23 5.74
N ARG A 430 -12.06 -27.60 6.99
CA ARG A 430 -11.59 -26.88 8.17
C ARG A 430 -10.07 -26.95 8.33
N ASP A 431 -9.49 -28.13 8.09
CA ASP A 431 -8.06 -28.35 8.29
C ASP A 431 -7.21 -27.45 7.37
N GLU A 432 -7.64 -27.22 6.13
CA GLU A 432 -6.95 -26.35 5.18
C GLU A 432 -7.19 -24.86 5.46
N ALA A 433 -8.18 -24.54 6.29
CA ALA A 433 -8.52 -23.16 6.64
C ALA A 433 -7.75 -22.63 7.87
N ILE A 434 -7.14 -23.51 8.67
CA ILE A 434 -6.32 -23.10 9.82
C ILE A 434 -5.00 -22.53 9.32
N ASN A 435 -4.71 -21.29 9.72
CA ASN A 435 -3.49 -20.60 9.29
C ASN A 435 -2.22 -21.10 10.01
N ARG A 436 -1.04 -20.58 9.65
CA ARG A 436 0.25 -20.96 10.25
C ARG A 436 0.36 -20.65 11.75
N TRP A 437 -0.45 -19.75 12.28
CA TRP A 437 -0.51 -19.39 13.71
C TRP A 437 -1.54 -20.19 14.47
N GLN A 438 -2.14 -21.22 13.85
CA GLN A 438 -3.19 -22.08 14.41
C GLN A 438 -4.50 -21.33 14.68
N GLU A 439 -4.73 -20.21 14.02
CA GLU A 439 -6.00 -19.49 14.08
C GLU A 439 -6.98 -20.09 13.07
N SER A 440 -8.20 -20.28 13.54
CA SER A 440 -9.29 -20.82 12.74
C SER A 440 -10.15 -19.70 12.13
N PRO A 441 -10.91 -19.94 11.05
CA PRO A 441 -11.78 -18.94 10.45
C PRO A 441 -12.74 -18.29 11.44
N GLU A 442 -13.31 -19.06 12.36
CA GLU A 442 -14.24 -18.55 13.37
C GLU A 442 -13.61 -17.56 14.36
N SER A 443 -12.31 -17.67 14.62
CA SER A 443 -11.58 -16.73 15.49
C SER A 443 -11.30 -15.39 14.83
N MET A 444 -11.29 -15.36 13.49
CA MET A 444 -10.93 -14.20 12.68
C MET A 444 -12.15 -13.45 12.10
N ALA A 445 -13.33 -14.07 12.11
CA ALA A 445 -14.51 -13.58 11.40
C ALA A 445 -15.39 -12.61 12.21
N GLN A 446 -16.24 -11.87 11.50
CA GLN A 446 -17.38 -11.15 12.07
C GLN A 446 -18.46 -12.12 12.57
N PRO A 447 -19.32 -11.71 13.55
CA PRO A 447 -20.32 -12.59 14.16
C PRO A 447 -21.27 -13.26 13.16
N ALA A 448 -21.70 -12.58 12.10
CA ALA A 448 -22.59 -13.14 11.08
C ALA A 448 -21.92 -14.33 10.34
N VAL A 449 -20.67 -14.18 9.96
CA VAL A 449 -19.87 -15.23 9.30
C VAL A 449 -19.60 -16.40 10.26
N VAL A 450 -19.32 -16.12 11.54
CA VAL A 450 -19.19 -17.18 12.57
C VAL A 450 -20.48 -17.98 12.69
N ALA A 451 -21.64 -17.32 12.67
CA ALA A 451 -22.94 -17.99 12.72
C ALA A 451 -23.16 -18.92 11.50
N ALA A 452 -22.81 -18.47 10.30
CA ALA A 452 -22.89 -19.27 9.08
C ALA A 452 -21.96 -20.49 9.14
N LEU A 453 -20.70 -20.32 9.56
CA LEU A 453 -19.74 -21.43 9.74
C LEU A 453 -20.28 -22.48 10.75
N ARG A 454 -20.86 -22.04 11.86
CA ARG A 454 -21.46 -22.93 12.87
C ARG A 454 -22.68 -23.68 12.33
N ALA A 455 -23.59 -23.00 11.64
CA ALA A 455 -24.77 -23.60 11.05
C ALA A 455 -24.43 -24.75 10.07
N ARG A 456 -23.26 -24.71 9.47
CA ARG A 456 -22.73 -25.72 8.52
C ARG A 456 -21.80 -26.75 9.20
N GLY A 457 -21.67 -26.73 10.52
CA GLY A 457 -20.82 -27.67 11.27
C GLY A 457 -19.33 -27.50 11.03
N PHE A 458 -18.89 -26.33 10.54
CA PHE A 458 -17.49 -26.05 10.22
C PHE A 458 -16.64 -25.72 11.47
N VAL A 459 -17.29 -25.38 12.58
CA VAL A 459 -16.68 -25.06 13.88
C VAL A 459 -16.52 -26.31 14.72
N ALA A 460 -15.40 -26.46 15.43
CA ALA A 460 -15.27 -27.53 16.40
C ALA A 460 -16.32 -27.38 17.53
N ASP A 461 -16.93 -28.48 17.95
CA ASP A 461 -17.72 -28.49 19.17
C ASP A 461 -16.82 -28.07 20.34
N ASP A 462 -17.24 -27.05 21.10
CA ASP A 462 -16.64 -26.71 22.40
C ASP A 462 -16.80 -27.91 23.32
N ARG A 463 -15.78 -28.80 23.39
CA ARG A 463 -15.66 -29.86 24.37
C ARG A 463 -14.66 -29.47 25.45
#